data_bb96db8ac612de3988e2dbd8a30a5176
#
_entry.id   bb96db8ac612de3988e2dbd8a30a5176
#
_cell.length_a   1.000
_cell.length_b   1.000
_cell.length_c   1.000
_cell.angle_alpha   90.00
_cell.angle_beta   90.00
_cell.angle_gamma   90.00
#
_symmetry.space_group_name_H-M   'P 1'
#
loop_
_entity.id
_entity.type
_entity.pdbx_description
1 polymer ?
#
loop_
_entity_poly.entity_id
_entity_poly.type
_entity_poly.pdbx_seq_one_letter_code
_entity_poly.pdbx_strand_id
1 'polypeptide(L)'
;KLFLVLFVSFICVESALANLDIKARTAILQDYYSGEILYEKEPDISIYPASMTKIMTSIIAFDLIKSGDLKLNEKFIISEKAWRLSTSGYSSMFIMVGDEVSVENLLRGIIVASGNDACVALAEGIAGTEEEFAILMTAKAREIGMENTNFANSSGINDPDNYSTVRDILKMSKYLIDKHPKFYEMFSEKKFTWNRTGGDPITQGNRNPLLYKNNLGADGIKTGYLAVEK
;
A
#
# COMPACT_ATOMS: atom_id res chain seq x y z
N LYS A 1 -3.98 72.75 -12.53
CA LYS A 1 -3.33 71.53 -11.98
C LYS A 1 -4.39 70.49 -11.71
N LEU A 2 -4.47 69.50 -12.57
CA LEU A 2 -5.42 68.37 -12.46
C LEU A 2 -4.75 67.25 -11.66
N PHE A 3 -5.33 66.92 -10.51
CA PHE A 3 -4.86 65.75 -9.73
C PHE A 3 -5.62 64.50 -10.22
N LEU A 4 -4.90 63.59 -10.87
CA LEU A 4 -5.40 62.27 -11.24
C LEU A 4 -5.26 61.35 -10.04
N VAL A 5 -6.37 60.97 -9.39
CA VAL A 5 -6.41 59.98 -8.33
C VAL A 5 -6.56 58.62 -8.98
N LEU A 6 -5.49 57.82 -8.96
CA LEU A 6 -5.50 56.44 -9.40
C LEU A 6 -6.14 55.55 -8.30
N PHE A 7 -7.35 55.07 -8.58
CA PHE A 7 -8.04 54.10 -7.69
C PHE A 7 -7.55 52.71 -8.07
N VAL A 8 -6.61 52.16 -7.30
CA VAL A 8 -6.19 50.78 -7.41
C VAL A 8 -7.19 49.91 -6.66
N SER A 9 -8.13 49.30 -7.38
CA SER A 9 -9.02 48.31 -6.81
C SER A 9 -8.21 46.99 -6.58
N PHE A 10 -7.98 46.70 -5.34
CA PHE A 10 -7.46 45.40 -4.92
C PHE A 10 -8.58 44.35 -5.08
N ILE A 11 -8.52 43.56 -6.14
CA ILE A 11 -9.40 42.41 -6.30
C ILE A 11 -8.84 41.35 -5.39
N CYS A 12 -9.44 41.18 -4.19
CA CYS A 12 -9.25 39.97 -3.38
C CYS A 12 -9.86 38.81 -4.17
N VAL A 13 -9.00 37.98 -4.77
CA VAL A 13 -9.41 36.66 -5.25
C VAL A 13 -9.56 35.81 -4.00
N GLU A 14 -10.77 35.76 -3.45
CA GLU A 14 -11.10 34.72 -2.49
C GLU A 14 -11.04 33.40 -3.26
N SER A 15 -10.06 32.56 -2.93
CA SER A 15 -10.02 31.18 -3.39
C SER A 15 -11.29 30.49 -2.85
N ALA A 16 -12.28 30.30 -3.71
CA ALA A 16 -13.42 29.47 -3.38
C ALA A 16 -12.93 28.03 -3.19
N LEU A 17 -12.52 27.72 -1.97
CA LEU A 17 -12.33 26.34 -1.53
C LEU A 17 -13.71 25.68 -1.63
N ALA A 18 -13.94 24.90 -2.67
CA ALA A 18 -15.09 24.05 -2.75
C ALA A 18 -15.08 23.16 -1.49
N ASN A 19 -16.09 23.35 -0.64
CA ASN A 19 -16.22 22.55 0.57
C ASN A 19 -16.60 21.11 0.15
N LEU A 20 -15.58 20.29 -0.08
CA LEU A 20 -15.74 18.90 -0.50
C LEU A 20 -16.17 18.10 0.73
N ASP A 21 -17.46 17.94 0.95
CA ASP A 21 -17.98 17.10 2.04
C ASP A 21 -17.88 15.62 1.66
N ILE A 22 -16.78 14.97 2.06
CA ILE A 22 -16.59 13.54 1.90
C ILE A 22 -16.94 12.81 3.19
N LYS A 23 -17.60 11.65 3.06
CA LYS A 23 -18.03 10.81 4.20
C LYS A 23 -16.88 10.10 4.92
N ALA A 24 -15.67 10.08 4.34
CA ALA A 24 -14.51 9.47 4.99
C ALA A 24 -14.17 10.21 6.30
N ARG A 25 -13.75 9.47 7.33
CA ARG A 25 -13.26 10.01 8.60
C ARG A 25 -11.98 10.82 8.39
N THR A 26 -11.06 10.29 7.61
CA THR A 26 -9.78 10.92 7.28
C THR A 26 -9.56 10.89 5.77
N ALA A 27 -8.94 11.93 5.21
CA ALA A 27 -8.60 11.98 3.81
C ALA A 27 -7.45 12.94 3.53
N ILE A 28 -6.71 12.67 2.45
CA ILE A 28 -5.74 13.59 1.88
C ILE A 28 -5.74 13.44 0.37
N LEU A 29 -5.68 14.57 -0.34
CA LEU A 29 -5.55 14.64 -1.78
C LEU A 29 -4.38 15.56 -2.13
N GLN A 30 -3.45 15.06 -2.91
CA GLN A 30 -2.28 15.81 -3.34
C GLN A 30 -2.18 15.79 -4.87
N ASP A 31 -1.86 16.93 -5.45
CA ASP A 31 -1.37 16.95 -6.84
C ASP A 31 0.02 16.31 -6.88
N TYR A 32 0.16 15.27 -7.72
CA TYR A 32 1.38 14.49 -7.76
C TYR A 32 2.59 15.28 -8.24
N TYR A 33 2.42 16.17 -9.23
CA TYR A 33 3.53 16.89 -9.86
C TYR A 33 3.97 18.11 -9.06
N SER A 34 3.05 18.91 -8.59
CA SER A 34 3.38 20.11 -7.79
C SER A 34 3.67 19.77 -6.32
N GLY A 35 3.14 18.66 -5.81
CA GLY A 35 3.16 18.32 -4.39
C GLY A 35 2.18 19.14 -3.55
N GLU A 36 1.33 19.96 -4.17
CA GLU A 36 0.31 20.76 -3.50
C GLU A 36 -0.77 19.88 -2.86
N ILE A 37 -1.11 20.15 -1.61
CA ILE A 37 -2.24 19.50 -0.93
C ILE A 37 -3.54 20.21 -1.37
N LEU A 38 -4.33 19.53 -2.16
CA LEU A 38 -5.59 20.06 -2.70
C LEU A 38 -6.76 19.89 -1.71
N TYR A 39 -6.68 18.89 -0.84
CA TYR A 39 -7.69 18.64 0.19
C TYR A 39 -7.10 17.80 1.31
N GLU A 40 -7.49 18.11 2.55
CA GLU A 40 -7.21 17.26 3.70
C GLU A 40 -8.34 17.32 4.72
N LYS A 41 -8.58 16.19 5.37
CA LYS A 41 -9.54 16.04 6.46
C LYS A 41 -8.93 15.11 7.51
N GLU A 42 -8.64 15.65 8.70
CA GLU A 42 -8.05 14.91 9.82
C GLU A 42 -6.88 14.00 9.39
N PRO A 43 -5.88 14.53 8.63
CA PRO A 43 -4.89 13.68 7.95
C PRO A 43 -3.89 13.04 8.90
N ASP A 44 -3.78 13.53 10.14
CA ASP A 44 -2.81 13.11 11.15
C ASP A 44 -3.43 12.26 12.27
N ILE A 45 -4.74 12.00 12.21
CA ILE A 45 -5.39 11.06 13.14
C ILE A 45 -4.87 9.63 12.87
N SER A 46 -4.54 8.94 13.95
CA SER A 46 -4.13 7.55 13.90
C SER A 46 -5.24 6.64 13.36
N ILE A 47 -4.86 5.80 12.43
CA ILE A 47 -5.72 4.77 11.81
C ILE A 47 -5.03 3.42 11.84
N TYR A 48 -5.79 2.35 11.77
CA TYR A 48 -5.27 1.04 11.40
C TYR A 48 -5.09 0.98 9.88
N PRO A 49 -3.86 0.79 9.35
CA PRO A 49 -3.62 0.80 7.90
C PRO A 49 -4.26 -0.40 7.19
N ALA A 50 -4.60 -1.46 7.91
CA ALA A 50 -5.12 -2.69 7.33
C ALA A 50 -4.21 -3.18 6.18
N SER A 51 -4.79 -3.71 5.11
CA SER A 51 -4.02 -4.18 3.95
C SER A 51 -3.24 -3.09 3.18
N MET A 52 -3.34 -1.81 3.54
CA MET A 52 -2.42 -0.78 3.02
C MET A 52 -0.98 -0.98 3.54
N THR A 53 -0.80 -1.66 4.67
CA THR A 53 0.50 -2.17 5.16
C THR A 53 1.30 -2.89 4.07
N LYS A 54 0.63 -3.62 3.19
CA LYS A 54 1.24 -4.40 2.09
C LYS A 54 1.98 -3.54 1.06
N ILE A 55 1.72 -2.24 1.03
CA ILE A 55 2.51 -1.30 0.24
C ILE A 55 3.95 -1.28 0.77
N MET A 56 4.14 -1.16 2.10
CA MET A 56 5.48 -1.19 2.70
C MET A 56 6.15 -2.55 2.53
N THR A 57 5.41 -3.64 2.70
CA THR A 57 5.91 -5.01 2.45
C THR A 57 6.46 -5.14 1.02
N SER A 58 5.75 -4.58 0.03
CA SER A 58 6.21 -4.57 -1.35
C SER A 58 7.42 -3.65 -1.56
N ILE A 59 7.45 -2.47 -0.93
CA ILE A 59 8.58 -1.52 -1.02
C ILE A 59 9.87 -2.16 -0.53
N ILE A 60 9.86 -2.87 0.60
CA ILE A 60 11.05 -3.56 1.11
C ILE A 60 11.59 -4.55 0.07
N ALA A 61 10.72 -5.36 -0.52
CA ALA A 61 11.15 -6.30 -1.56
C ALA A 61 11.66 -5.57 -2.83
N PHE A 62 11.02 -4.49 -3.25
CA PHE A 62 11.45 -3.71 -4.41
C PHE A 62 12.78 -3.01 -4.18
N ASP A 63 13.04 -2.50 -2.97
CA ASP A 63 14.34 -1.93 -2.61
C ASP A 63 15.45 -2.99 -2.74
N LEU A 64 15.22 -4.21 -2.21
CA LEU A 64 16.17 -5.32 -2.28
C LEU A 64 16.37 -5.83 -3.72
N ILE A 65 15.31 -5.86 -4.53
CA ILE A 65 15.44 -6.24 -5.95
C ILE A 65 16.25 -5.17 -6.70
N LYS A 66 16.02 -3.91 -6.40
CA LYS A 66 16.75 -2.79 -7.04
C LYS A 66 18.24 -2.76 -6.65
N SER A 67 18.57 -3.12 -5.41
CA SER A 67 19.98 -3.26 -4.97
C SER A 67 20.66 -4.53 -5.51
N GLY A 68 19.91 -5.52 -5.93
CA GLY A 68 20.41 -6.82 -6.39
C GLY A 68 20.52 -7.89 -5.30
N ASP A 69 20.10 -7.57 -4.08
CA ASP A 69 20.11 -8.47 -2.91
C ASP A 69 18.97 -9.50 -2.95
N LEU A 70 17.95 -9.27 -3.78
CA LEU A 70 16.82 -10.17 -4.01
C LEU A 70 16.55 -10.26 -5.52
N LYS A 71 16.05 -11.42 -5.99
CA LYS A 71 15.67 -11.62 -7.40
C LYS A 71 14.20 -12.00 -7.52
N LEU A 72 13.51 -11.50 -8.55
CA LEU A 72 12.11 -11.84 -8.82
C LEU A 72 11.87 -13.36 -8.98
N ASN A 73 12.83 -14.08 -9.56
CA ASN A 73 12.76 -15.53 -9.78
C ASN A 73 13.30 -16.34 -8.58
N GLU A 74 13.82 -15.70 -7.56
CA GLU A 74 14.20 -16.36 -6.31
C GLU A 74 12.97 -16.99 -5.67
N LYS A 75 13.12 -18.16 -5.06
CA LYS A 75 12.01 -18.90 -4.48
C LYS A 75 12.17 -19.03 -2.97
N PHE A 76 11.07 -18.86 -2.27
CA PHE A 76 10.99 -19.11 -0.84
C PHE A 76 10.13 -20.34 -0.56
N ILE A 77 10.55 -21.12 0.41
CA ILE A 77 9.80 -22.29 0.91
C ILE A 77 8.71 -21.80 1.84
N ILE A 78 7.48 -22.24 1.58
CA ILE A 78 6.32 -21.82 2.36
C ILE A 78 6.29 -22.54 3.70
N SER A 79 6.35 -21.77 4.78
CA SER A 79 6.25 -22.25 6.15
C SER A 79 4.83 -22.67 6.53
N GLU A 80 4.71 -23.41 7.62
CA GLU A 80 3.40 -23.72 8.21
C GLU A 80 2.70 -22.45 8.72
N LYS A 81 3.44 -21.45 9.25
CA LYS A 81 2.90 -20.15 9.70
C LYS A 81 2.22 -19.43 8.53
N ALA A 82 2.90 -19.29 7.40
CA ALA A 82 2.35 -18.67 6.20
C ALA A 82 1.13 -19.45 5.68
N TRP A 83 1.23 -20.76 5.54
CA TRP A 83 0.14 -21.61 5.06
C TRP A 83 -1.11 -21.56 5.94
N ARG A 84 -1.00 -21.49 7.26
CA ARG A 84 -2.15 -21.37 8.16
C ARG A 84 -3.04 -20.17 7.84
N LEU A 85 -2.48 -19.08 7.31
CA LEU A 85 -3.26 -17.93 6.87
C LEU A 85 -4.07 -18.22 5.60
N SER A 86 -3.67 -19.20 4.78
CA SER A 86 -4.45 -19.65 3.62
C SER A 86 -5.79 -20.29 4.00
N THR A 87 -5.92 -20.78 5.24
CA THR A 87 -7.10 -21.50 5.75
C THR A 87 -7.90 -20.70 6.77
N SER A 88 -7.43 -19.51 7.16
CA SER A 88 -7.98 -18.73 8.29
C SER A 88 -9.15 -17.82 7.95
N GLY A 89 -9.64 -17.82 6.70
CA GLY A 89 -10.72 -16.94 6.23
C GLY A 89 -10.30 -15.52 5.87
N TYR A 90 -9.01 -15.19 6.03
CA TYR A 90 -8.46 -13.92 5.55
C TYR A 90 -8.21 -13.93 4.03
N SER A 91 -7.94 -12.73 3.46
CA SER A 91 -7.48 -12.65 2.08
C SER A 91 -6.18 -13.45 1.89
N SER A 92 -6.16 -14.36 0.94
CA SER A 92 -5.09 -15.33 0.75
C SER A 92 -4.79 -15.55 -0.73
N MET A 93 -3.54 -15.87 -1.04
CA MET A 93 -3.10 -16.38 -2.33
C MET A 93 -3.33 -17.90 -2.45
N PHE A 94 -3.55 -18.59 -1.31
CA PHE A 94 -3.75 -20.04 -1.19
C PHE A 94 -2.49 -20.85 -1.51
N ILE A 95 -1.36 -20.44 -0.94
CA ILE A 95 -0.10 -21.19 -0.97
C ILE A 95 -0.17 -22.42 -0.06
N MET A 96 0.59 -23.46 -0.40
CA MET A 96 0.64 -24.71 0.34
C MET A 96 1.96 -24.84 1.10
N VAL A 97 1.91 -25.47 2.28
CA VAL A 97 3.12 -25.72 3.07
C VAL A 97 4.14 -26.52 2.26
N GLY A 98 5.39 -26.08 2.28
CA GLY A 98 6.50 -26.71 1.57
C GLY A 98 6.60 -26.37 0.08
N ASP A 99 5.65 -25.59 -0.48
CA ASP A 99 5.77 -25.07 -1.85
C ASP A 99 7.00 -24.15 -1.96
N GLU A 100 7.63 -24.16 -3.12
CA GLU A 100 8.62 -23.17 -3.53
C GLU A 100 7.95 -22.09 -4.40
N VAL A 101 7.75 -20.92 -3.85
CA VAL A 101 7.05 -19.82 -4.54
C VAL A 101 8.02 -18.70 -4.86
N SER A 102 8.04 -18.25 -6.12
CA SER A 102 8.91 -17.14 -6.54
C SER A 102 8.47 -15.82 -5.90
N VAL A 103 9.44 -14.95 -5.64
CA VAL A 103 9.24 -13.57 -5.14
C VAL A 103 8.24 -12.82 -6.02
N GLU A 104 8.33 -12.98 -7.34
CA GLU A 104 7.39 -12.37 -8.29
C GLU A 104 5.94 -12.81 -8.04
N ASN A 105 5.70 -14.10 -7.84
CA ASN A 105 4.37 -14.63 -7.56
C ASN A 105 3.87 -14.21 -6.18
N LEU A 106 4.74 -14.19 -5.16
CA LEU A 106 4.39 -13.67 -3.84
C LEU A 106 3.96 -12.20 -3.92
N LEU A 107 4.72 -11.35 -4.63
CA LEU A 107 4.38 -9.95 -4.83
C LEU A 107 3.03 -9.77 -5.54
N ARG A 108 2.74 -10.53 -6.61
CA ARG A 108 1.41 -10.49 -7.25
C ARG A 108 0.30 -10.99 -6.32
N GLY A 109 0.56 -12.03 -5.55
CA GLY A 109 -0.36 -12.50 -4.51
C GLY A 109 -0.66 -11.42 -3.46
N ILE A 110 0.35 -10.69 -3.01
CA ILE A 110 0.24 -9.58 -2.06
C ILE A 110 -0.56 -8.42 -2.64
N ILE A 111 -0.21 -7.99 -3.84
CA ILE A 111 -0.73 -6.77 -4.47
C ILE A 111 -2.16 -7.00 -4.99
N VAL A 112 -2.38 -8.05 -5.78
CA VAL A 112 -3.64 -8.30 -6.48
C VAL A 112 -4.64 -9.02 -5.59
N ALA A 113 -4.26 -10.16 -5.02
CA ALA A 113 -5.15 -10.97 -4.17
C ALA A 113 -5.22 -10.45 -2.73
N SER A 114 -4.32 -9.54 -2.34
CA SER A 114 -4.18 -9.08 -0.95
C SER A 114 -3.83 -10.22 0.02
N GLY A 115 -3.05 -11.21 -0.44
CA GLY A 115 -2.72 -12.44 0.29
C GLY A 115 -1.92 -12.18 1.55
N ASN A 116 -2.47 -12.53 2.72
CA ASN A 116 -1.76 -12.42 3.99
C ASN A 116 -0.73 -13.54 4.14
N ASP A 117 -1.04 -14.71 3.64
CA ASP A 117 -0.14 -15.85 3.52
C ASP A 117 1.11 -15.51 2.71
N ALA A 118 0.93 -14.87 1.56
CA ALA A 118 2.05 -14.41 0.73
C ALA A 118 2.91 -13.34 1.43
N CYS A 119 2.30 -12.47 2.27
CA CYS A 119 3.07 -11.50 3.06
C CYS A 119 3.99 -12.17 4.06
N VAL A 120 3.47 -13.14 4.82
CA VAL A 120 4.29 -13.89 5.80
C VAL A 120 5.39 -14.67 5.09
N ALA A 121 5.09 -15.36 3.98
CA ALA A 121 6.07 -16.10 3.20
C ALA A 121 7.20 -15.18 2.68
N LEU A 122 6.86 -14.01 2.17
CA LEU A 122 7.84 -13.02 1.70
C LEU A 122 8.68 -12.47 2.86
N ALA A 123 8.04 -12.15 3.98
CA ALA A 123 8.70 -11.63 5.17
C ALA A 123 9.70 -12.61 5.75
N GLU A 124 9.31 -13.88 5.93
CA GLU A 124 10.18 -14.94 6.41
C GLU A 124 11.35 -15.22 5.45
N GLY A 125 11.09 -15.21 4.15
CA GLY A 125 12.13 -15.38 3.13
C GLY A 125 13.18 -14.27 3.13
N ILE A 126 12.77 -13.02 3.39
CA ILE A 126 13.68 -11.86 3.40
C ILE A 126 14.41 -11.72 4.75
N ALA A 127 13.69 -11.83 5.87
CA ALA A 127 14.20 -11.48 7.20
C ALA A 127 14.33 -12.67 8.16
N GLY A 128 13.95 -13.88 7.73
CA GLY A 128 13.95 -15.08 8.55
C GLY A 128 12.70 -15.22 9.42
N THR A 129 12.13 -14.11 9.93
CA THR A 129 10.86 -14.08 10.66
C THR A 129 10.01 -12.88 10.24
N GLU A 130 8.69 -12.95 10.44
CA GLU A 130 7.79 -11.83 10.20
C GLU A 130 8.05 -10.68 11.18
N GLU A 131 8.44 -11.00 12.40
CA GLU A 131 8.75 -10.04 13.45
C GLU A 131 9.97 -9.17 13.07
N GLU A 132 11.06 -9.80 12.62
CA GLU A 132 12.24 -9.09 12.09
C GLU A 132 11.91 -8.26 10.85
N PHE A 133 11.04 -8.78 9.98
CA PHE A 133 10.57 -8.03 8.82
C PHE A 133 9.76 -6.79 9.21
N ALA A 134 8.91 -6.87 10.23
CA ALA A 134 8.15 -5.73 10.75
C ALA A 134 9.06 -4.62 11.30
N ILE A 135 10.19 -4.99 11.91
CA ILE A 135 11.24 -4.05 12.33
C ILE A 135 11.83 -3.32 11.10
N LEU A 136 12.15 -4.06 10.03
CA LEU A 136 12.63 -3.45 8.78
C LEU A 136 11.59 -2.50 8.17
N MET A 137 10.31 -2.89 8.16
CA MET A 137 9.22 -2.03 7.67
C MET A 137 9.13 -0.72 8.45
N THR A 138 9.20 -0.79 9.78
CA THR A 138 9.14 0.40 10.64
C THR A 138 10.39 1.28 10.48
N ALA A 139 11.58 0.68 10.33
CA ALA A 139 12.80 1.41 10.03
C ALA A 139 12.70 2.15 8.67
N LYS A 140 12.21 1.48 7.63
CA LYS A 140 11.94 2.10 6.32
C LYS A 140 10.90 3.22 6.44
N ALA A 141 9.86 3.05 7.23
CA ALA A 141 8.88 4.11 7.47
C ALA A 141 9.55 5.38 8.01
N ARG A 142 10.45 5.25 8.99
CA ARG A 142 11.22 6.41 9.52
C ARG A 142 12.11 7.02 8.45
N GLU A 143 12.82 6.19 7.66
CA GLU A 143 13.67 6.66 6.56
C GLU A 143 12.93 7.54 5.55
N ILE A 144 11.68 7.21 5.25
CA ILE A 144 10.86 7.97 4.29
C ILE A 144 9.96 9.03 4.96
N GLY A 145 10.18 9.32 6.24
CA GLY A 145 9.51 10.39 6.98
C GLY A 145 8.11 10.06 7.49
N MET A 146 7.75 8.78 7.63
CA MET A 146 6.49 8.33 8.23
C MET A 146 6.61 8.27 9.77
N GLU A 147 6.62 9.43 10.41
CA GLU A 147 6.90 9.57 11.84
C GLU A 147 5.78 8.98 12.73
N ASN A 148 4.55 8.93 12.21
CA ASN A 148 3.36 8.49 12.96
C ASN A 148 2.91 7.09 12.53
N THR A 149 3.85 6.21 12.14
CA THR A 149 3.56 4.87 11.64
C THR A 149 4.37 3.83 12.38
N ASN A 150 3.76 2.72 12.73
CA ASN A 150 4.43 1.52 13.19
C ASN A 150 3.82 0.29 12.52
N PHE A 151 4.66 -0.65 12.13
CA PHE A 151 4.24 -1.91 11.58
C PHE A 151 4.58 -3.04 12.56
N ALA A 152 3.57 -3.77 13.01
CA ALA A 152 3.71 -4.93 13.89
C ALA A 152 3.72 -6.26 13.12
N ASN A 153 3.26 -6.27 11.86
CA ASN A 153 3.27 -7.43 10.98
C ASN A 153 3.34 -7.02 9.51
N SER A 154 3.56 -7.99 8.64
CA SER A 154 3.76 -7.79 7.21
C SER A 154 2.47 -7.55 6.41
N SER A 155 1.32 -7.90 6.97
CA SER A 155 0.06 -8.00 6.22
C SER A 155 -0.97 -6.93 6.56
N GLY A 156 -0.86 -6.29 7.73
CA GLY A 156 -1.85 -5.38 8.28
C GLY A 156 -3.04 -6.11 8.90
N ILE A 157 -2.91 -7.39 9.24
CA ILE A 157 -3.85 -8.08 10.13
C ILE A 157 -3.94 -7.29 11.43
N ASN A 158 -5.13 -7.28 12.03
CA ASN A 158 -5.40 -6.50 13.23
C ASN A 158 -4.40 -6.77 14.35
N ASP A 159 -3.71 -5.72 14.72
CA ASP A 159 -2.78 -5.65 15.83
C ASP A 159 -2.82 -4.21 16.36
N PRO A 160 -2.94 -3.97 17.67
CA PRO A 160 -3.00 -2.61 18.23
C PRO A 160 -1.75 -1.79 17.95
N ASP A 161 -0.60 -2.45 17.71
CA ASP A 161 0.66 -1.79 17.39
C ASP A 161 0.83 -1.53 15.88
N ASN A 162 -0.10 -1.96 15.03
CA ASN A 162 -0.18 -1.54 13.63
C ASN A 162 -0.95 -0.22 13.53
N TYR A 163 -0.28 0.89 13.38
CA TYR A 163 -0.91 2.19 13.19
C TYR A 163 -0.19 3.05 12.15
N SER A 164 -0.94 3.99 11.58
CA SER A 164 -0.44 4.98 10.63
C SER A 164 -1.34 6.21 10.60
N THR A 165 -1.09 7.13 9.69
CA THR A 165 -1.96 8.26 9.35
C THR A 165 -2.12 8.32 7.84
N VAL A 166 -3.18 8.97 7.32
CA VAL A 166 -3.33 9.10 5.86
C VAL A 166 -2.23 9.98 5.26
N ARG A 167 -1.64 10.90 6.04
CA ARG A 167 -0.46 11.67 5.63
C ARG A 167 0.76 10.77 5.44
N ASP A 168 1.00 9.84 6.34
CA ASP A 168 2.12 8.89 6.21
C ASP A 168 1.87 7.88 5.09
N ILE A 169 0.63 7.42 4.92
CA ILE A 169 0.26 6.59 3.75
C ILE A 169 0.50 7.33 2.42
N LEU A 170 0.24 8.64 2.37
CA LEU A 170 0.57 9.46 1.19
C LEU A 170 2.08 9.48 0.91
N LYS A 171 2.93 9.67 1.94
CA LYS A 171 4.41 9.62 1.80
C LYS A 171 4.87 8.27 1.27
N MET A 172 4.34 7.18 1.84
CA MET A 172 4.63 5.81 1.41
C MET A 172 4.21 5.58 -0.05
N SER A 173 3.02 6.04 -0.43
CA SER A 173 2.51 5.93 -1.79
C SER A 173 3.38 6.70 -2.79
N LYS A 174 3.76 7.93 -2.43
CA LYS A 174 4.64 8.74 -3.24
C LYS A 174 6.03 8.11 -3.41
N TYR A 175 6.61 7.58 -2.32
CA TYR A 175 7.88 6.85 -2.38
C TYR A 175 7.82 5.68 -3.36
N LEU A 176 6.75 4.86 -3.28
CA LEU A 176 6.55 3.74 -4.21
C LEU A 176 6.56 4.19 -5.67
N ILE A 177 5.77 5.21 -6.00
CA ILE A 177 5.63 5.72 -7.38
C ILE A 177 6.98 6.30 -7.87
N ASP A 178 7.64 7.13 -7.06
CA ASP A 178 8.87 7.83 -7.43
C ASP A 178 10.10 6.90 -7.54
N LYS A 179 10.21 5.93 -6.63
CA LYS A 179 11.41 5.09 -6.52
C LYS A 179 11.30 3.77 -7.27
N HIS A 180 10.08 3.30 -7.49
CA HIS A 180 9.79 1.98 -8.08
C HIS A 180 8.75 2.03 -9.22
N PRO A 181 8.85 2.96 -10.21
CA PRO A 181 7.82 3.16 -11.23
C PRO A 181 7.52 1.87 -12.03
N LYS A 182 8.53 1.05 -12.31
CA LYS A 182 8.35 -0.22 -13.03
C LYS A 182 7.58 -1.26 -12.20
N PHE A 183 7.83 -1.32 -10.89
CA PHE A 183 7.11 -2.24 -10.00
C PHE A 183 5.73 -1.70 -9.62
N TYR A 184 5.55 -0.38 -9.67
CA TYR A 184 4.25 0.23 -9.46
C TYR A 184 3.21 -0.28 -10.47
N GLU A 185 3.61 -0.64 -11.69
CA GLU A 185 2.72 -1.21 -12.71
C GLU A 185 1.97 -2.46 -12.21
N MET A 186 2.56 -3.25 -11.29
CA MET A 186 1.89 -4.41 -10.69
C MET A 186 0.61 -4.04 -9.93
N PHE A 187 0.51 -2.82 -9.40
CA PHE A 187 -0.68 -2.35 -8.68
C PHE A 187 -1.87 -2.07 -9.59
N SER A 188 -1.64 -1.92 -10.90
CA SER A 188 -2.68 -1.80 -11.93
C SER A 188 -3.16 -3.14 -12.48
N GLU A 189 -2.49 -4.25 -12.16
CA GLU A 189 -2.89 -5.59 -12.61
C GLU A 189 -4.28 -5.93 -12.08
N LYS A 190 -5.21 -6.22 -12.98
CA LYS A 190 -6.63 -6.46 -12.64
C LYS A 190 -6.89 -7.86 -12.10
N LYS A 191 -6.06 -8.84 -12.44
CA LYS A 191 -6.21 -10.24 -12.02
C LYS A 191 -4.87 -10.93 -11.94
N PHE A 192 -4.78 -11.92 -11.06
CA PHE A 192 -3.64 -12.79 -10.91
C PHE A 192 -4.12 -14.25 -10.80
N THR A 193 -3.47 -15.16 -11.53
CA THR A 193 -3.74 -16.60 -11.44
C THR A 193 -2.56 -17.29 -10.78
N TRP A 194 -2.83 -17.96 -9.68
CA TRP A 194 -1.87 -18.78 -8.96
C TRP A 194 -2.10 -20.27 -9.30
N ASN A 195 -1.06 -20.93 -9.80
CA ASN A 195 -1.05 -22.37 -10.05
C ASN A 195 -0.60 -23.09 -8.78
N ARG A 196 -1.53 -23.32 -7.85
CA ARG A 196 -1.21 -23.95 -6.59
C ARG A 196 -0.88 -25.43 -6.74
N THR A 197 -0.04 -25.94 -5.86
CA THR A 197 0.25 -27.38 -5.75
C THR A 197 -0.98 -28.14 -5.26
N GLY A 198 -1.27 -29.28 -5.88
CA GLY A 198 -2.35 -30.18 -5.44
C GLY A 198 -3.77 -29.70 -5.68
N GLY A 199 -4.00 -28.76 -6.58
CA GLY A 199 -5.34 -28.27 -6.92
C GLY A 199 -5.39 -27.47 -8.21
N ASP A 200 -6.60 -27.07 -8.60
CA ASP A 200 -6.82 -26.23 -9.77
C ASP A 200 -6.23 -24.83 -9.57
N PRO A 201 -5.79 -24.17 -10.67
CA PRO A 201 -5.37 -22.77 -10.63
C PRO A 201 -6.45 -21.87 -10.07
N ILE A 202 -6.05 -20.93 -9.21
CA ILE A 202 -6.96 -19.95 -8.61
C ILE A 202 -6.72 -18.59 -9.24
N THR A 203 -7.74 -18.03 -9.88
CA THR A 203 -7.72 -16.66 -10.41
C THR A 203 -8.44 -15.72 -9.46
N GLN A 204 -7.76 -14.67 -9.03
CA GLN A 204 -8.32 -13.63 -8.17
C GLN A 204 -8.22 -12.26 -8.82
N GLY A 205 -9.26 -11.43 -8.60
CA GLY A 205 -9.28 -10.04 -9.05
C GLY A 205 -8.59 -9.09 -8.06
N ASN A 206 -8.07 -7.98 -8.57
CA ASN A 206 -7.59 -6.90 -7.74
C ASN A 206 -8.76 -6.34 -6.90
N ARG A 207 -8.49 -6.08 -5.61
CA ARG A 207 -9.50 -5.60 -4.67
C ARG A 207 -9.84 -4.12 -4.85
N ASN A 208 -9.08 -3.37 -5.67
CA ASN A 208 -9.36 -1.97 -5.94
C ASN A 208 -10.44 -1.82 -7.02
N PRO A 209 -11.68 -1.41 -6.67
CA PRO A 209 -12.77 -1.31 -7.62
C PRO A 209 -12.57 -0.18 -8.65
N LEU A 210 -11.70 0.78 -8.37
CA LEU A 210 -11.44 1.91 -9.27
C LEU A 210 -10.72 1.47 -10.55
N LEU A 211 -9.90 0.40 -10.48
CA LEU A 211 -9.20 -0.17 -11.64
C LEU A 211 -10.16 -0.70 -12.72
N TYR A 212 -11.41 -0.99 -12.36
CA TYR A 212 -12.42 -1.52 -13.27
C TYR A 212 -13.32 -0.42 -13.87
N LYS A 213 -13.11 0.84 -13.48
CA LYS A 213 -13.87 1.99 -13.99
C LYS A 213 -13.10 2.68 -15.09
N ASN A 214 -13.56 2.52 -16.33
CA ASN A 214 -12.84 2.94 -17.55
C ASN A 214 -12.56 4.44 -17.68
N ASN A 215 -13.20 5.31 -16.89
CA ASN A 215 -13.15 6.77 -17.08
C ASN A 215 -12.38 7.52 -15.99
N LEU A 216 -11.78 6.82 -15.02
CA LEU A 216 -11.14 7.47 -13.87
C LEU A 216 -9.62 7.58 -13.97
N GLY A 217 -8.99 6.84 -14.90
CA GLY A 217 -7.52 6.80 -15.01
C GLY A 217 -6.81 6.22 -13.77
N ALA A 218 -7.55 5.48 -12.90
CA ALA A 218 -6.97 4.90 -11.71
C ALA A 218 -6.05 3.73 -12.07
N ASP A 219 -4.81 3.76 -11.55
CA ASP A 219 -3.73 2.79 -11.81
C ASP A 219 -3.20 2.10 -10.55
N GLY A 220 -3.79 2.39 -9.39
CA GLY A 220 -3.38 1.86 -8.07
C GLY A 220 -4.19 2.48 -6.93
N ILE A 221 -3.76 2.40 -5.65
CA ILE A 221 -2.63 1.58 -5.19
C ILE A 221 -3.19 0.36 -4.47
N LYS A 222 -3.72 0.52 -3.26
CA LYS A 222 -4.14 -0.60 -2.40
C LYS A 222 -5.34 -0.24 -1.54
N THR A 223 -6.29 -1.15 -1.44
CA THR A 223 -7.40 -1.06 -0.51
C THR A 223 -7.06 -1.69 0.84
N GLY A 224 -7.67 -1.20 1.91
CA GLY A 224 -7.63 -1.76 3.25
C GLY A 224 -9.05 -2.00 3.78
N TYR A 225 -9.22 -3.06 4.57
CA TYR A 225 -10.46 -3.35 5.28
C TYR A 225 -10.16 -4.09 6.60
N LEU A 226 -10.70 -3.58 7.70
CA LEU A 226 -10.75 -4.26 9.00
C LEU A 226 -12.17 -4.13 9.55
N ALA A 227 -12.68 -5.21 10.15
CA ALA A 227 -14.02 -5.22 10.75
C ALA A 227 -14.07 -4.54 12.13
N VAL A 228 -12.92 -4.14 12.68
CA VAL A 228 -12.77 -3.61 14.05
C VAL A 228 -12.91 -2.09 14.16
N GLU A 229 -12.79 -1.36 13.06
CA GLU A 229 -13.05 0.08 13.04
C GLU A 229 -14.49 0.36 12.65
N LYS A 230 -15.23 0.92 13.59
CA LYS A 230 -16.59 1.41 13.39
C LYS A 230 -16.62 2.93 13.37
#